data_42778e37955bd9561d1a7254d6185871
#
_entry.id   42778e37955bd9561d1a7254d6185871
#
_cell.length_a   1.000
_cell.length_b   1.000
_cell.length_c   1.000
_cell.angle_alpha   90.00
_cell.angle_beta   90.00
_cell.angle_gamma   90.00
#
_symmetry.space_group_name_H-M   'P 1'
#
loop_
_entity.id
_entity.type
_entity.pdbx_description
1 polymer ?
#
loop_
_entity_poly.entity_id
_entity_poly.type
_entity_poly.pdbx_seq_one_letter_code
_entity_poly.pdbx_strand_id
1 'polypeptide(L)'
;MAEIHDPAEDGDLVASPAKIAVPDDVAEAIRTLIRWSGDDPRREGLIDTPHRVARAWKEYCQGYGEDPAHHLSRVFEEVGGYDEIVLLKDIPFQSHCEHHMAPIIGKASIAYLPRDHVVGISKLARVLHAFARRLQVQERLTAEVADCIWDQLKPVGVAVVIEATHACMTARGVRTPGVGMVTSRMMGVFREDERSRREVLALMGY
;
A
#
# COMPACT_ATOMS: atom_id res chain seq x y z
N MET A 1 36.83 14.93 6.10
CA MET A 1 35.54 15.60 6.19
C MET A 1 34.65 14.90 5.19
N ALA A 2 33.80 14.00 5.64
CA ALA A 2 32.85 13.30 4.79
C ALA A 2 31.61 14.19 4.64
N GLU A 3 31.24 14.51 3.41
CA GLU A 3 30.03 15.24 3.09
C GLU A 3 28.82 14.39 3.51
N ILE A 4 28.04 14.91 4.43
CA ILE A 4 26.76 14.32 4.84
C ILE A 4 25.77 14.60 3.70
N HIS A 5 25.46 13.59 2.94
CA HIS A 5 24.45 13.66 1.86
C HIS A 5 23.06 13.87 2.48
N ASP A 6 22.40 14.97 2.09
CA ASP A 6 21.05 15.31 2.53
C ASP A 6 20.04 14.33 1.91
N PRO A 7 19.23 13.58 2.69
CA PRO A 7 18.25 12.62 2.16
C PRO A 7 17.02 13.27 1.50
N ALA A 8 16.97 14.59 1.38
CA ALA A 8 15.84 15.33 0.81
C ALA A 8 15.82 15.40 -0.73
N GLU A 9 16.86 14.94 -1.45
CA GLU A 9 16.95 15.08 -2.92
C GLU A 9 16.34 13.94 -3.75
N ASP A 10 15.88 12.85 -3.15
CA ASP A 10 15.15 11.78 -3.87
C ASP A 10 13.62 12.06 -3.90
N GLY A 11 13.25 13.29 -4.15
CA GLY A 11 11.88 13.69 -4.42
C GLY A 11 11.46 13.32 -5.84
N ASP A 12 10.99 12.10 -6.08
CA ASP A 12 10.09 11.82 -7.20
C ASP A 12 8.87 12.72 -7.03
N LEU A 13 8.91 13.87 -7.69
CA LEU A 13 7.80 14.83 -7.78
C LEU A 13 6.64 14.12 -8.52
N VAL A 14 5.82 13.41 -7.75
CA VAL A 14 4.47 13.03 -8.23
C VAL A 14 3.80 14.32 -8.68
N ALA A 15 3.49 14.43 -9.97
CA ALA A 15 2.86 15.62 -10.54
C ALA A 15 1.66 16.01 -9.69
N SER A 16 1.60 17.27 -9.27
CA SER A 16 0.47 17.78 -8.48
C SER A 16 -0.86 17.37 -9.14
N PRO A 17 -1.83 16.78 -8.41
CA PRO A 17 -3.10 16.31 -8.97
C PRO A 17 -3.85 17.36 -9.81
N ALA A 18 -3.61 18.63 -9.54
CA ALA A 18 -4.21 19.76 -10.27
C ALA A 18 -3.74 19.89 -11.75
N LYS A 19 -2.60 19.26 -12.10
CA LYS A 19 -2.02 19.33 -13.47
C LYS A 19 -2.41 18.16 -14.37
N ILE A 20 -3.15 17.16 -13.85
CA ILE A 20 -3.56 16.00 -14.64
C ILE A 20 -4.74 16.43 -15.53
N ALA A 21 -4.55 16.35 -16.86
CA ALA A 21 -5.64 16.53 -17.81
C ALA A 21 -6.63 15.36 -17.67
N VAL A 22 -7.92 15.69 -17.56
CA VAL A 22 -9.00 14.70 -17.46
C VAL A 22 -9.62 14.54 -18.84
N PRO A 23 -9.64 13.32 -19.42
CA PRO A 23 -10.33 13.06 -20.68
C PRO A 23 -11.84 13.31 -20.55
N ASP A 24 -12.47 13.81 -21.63
CA ASP A 24 -13.89 14.16 -21.63
C ASP A 24 -14.81 12.97 -21.37
N ASP A 25 -14.47 11.79 -21.88
CA ASP A 25 -15.20 10.55 -21.66
C ASP A 25 -15.19 10.11 -20.20
N VAL A 26 -14.06 10.29 -19.49
CA VAL A 26 -13.95 10.03 -18.04
C VAL A 26 -14.82 11.00 -17.25
N ALA A 27 -14.78 12.30 -17.60
CA ALA A 27 -15.64 13.30 -16.95
C ALA A 27 -17.13 12.99 -17.19
N GLU A 28 -17.51 12.57 -18.42
CA GLU A 28 -18.89 12.22 -18.74
C GLU A 28 -19.37 10.95 -18.03
N ALA A 29 -18.51 9.95 -17.85
CA ALA A 29 -18.83 8.76 -17.05
C ALA A 29 -19.21 9.14 -15.61
N ILE A 30 -18.48 10.09 -15.00
CA ILE A 30 -18.78 10.57 -13.65
C ILE A 30 -20.09 11.38 -13.62
N ARG A 31 -20.36 12.22 -14.62
CA ARG A 31 -21.68 12.91 -14.74
C ARG A 31 -22.82 11.90 -14.85
N THR A 32 -22.60 10.82 -15.56
CA THR A 32 -23.58 9.73 -15.69
C THR A 32 -23.85 9.06 -14.34
N LEU A 33 -22.82 8.79 -13.53
CA LEU A 33 -23.00 8.27 -12.17
C LEU A 33 -23.77 9.24 -11.26
N ILE A 34 -23.49 10.56 -11.36
CA ILE A 34 -24.21 11.57 -10.59
C ILE A 34 -25.69 11.55 -10.95
N ARG A 35 -26.04 11.54 -12.27
CA ARG A 35 -27.43 11.45 -12.73
C ARG A 35 -28.09 10.15 -12.27
N TRP A 36 -27.41 9.04 -12.38
CA TRP A 36 -27.93 7.74 -11.95
C TRP A 36 -28.18 7.67 -10.44
N SER A 37 -27.40 8.42 -9.65
CA SER A 37 -27.61 8.57 -8.20
C SER A 37 -28.79 9.47 -7.85
N GLY A 38 -29.43 10.13 -8.82
CA GLY A 38 -30.60 10.98 -8.63
C GLY A 38 -30.31 12.48 -8.47
N ASP A 39 -29.07 12.93 -8.75
CA ASP A 39 -28.70 14.35 -8.62
C ASP A 39 -28.39 14.99 -9.98
N ASP A 40 -28.43 16.33 -10.05
CA ASP A 40 -28.13 17.11 -11.26
C ASP A 40 -26.64 17.51 -11.30
N PRO A 41 -25.85 16.98 -12.23
CA PRO A 41 -24.43 17.34 -12.35
C PRO A 41 -24.18 18.80 -12.74
N ARG A 42 -25.21 19.54 -13.12
CA ARG A 42 -25.13 20.97 -13.54
C ARG A 42 -25.34 21.94 -12.38
N ARG A 43 -25.81 21.47 -11.21
CA ARG A 43 -25.94 22.35 -10.04
C ARG A 43 -24.58 22.84 -9.57
N GLU A 44 -24.51 24.06 -9.02
CA GLU A 44 -23.28 24.77 -8.65
C GLU A 44 -22.26 23.90 -7.89
N GLY A 45 -22.70 23.16 -6.88
CA GLY A 45 -21.83 22.32 -6.07
C GLY A 45 -21.24 21.09 -6.81
N LEU A 46 -21.78 20.72 -7.99
CA LEU A 46 -21.37 19.53 -8.75
C LEU A 46 -20.72 19.85 -10.11
N ILE A 47 -20.70 21.11 -10.57
CA ILE A 47 -20.12 21.49 -11.88
C ILE A 47 -18.70 20.97 -12.04
N ASP A 48 -17.83 21.14 -11.04
CA ASP A 48 -16.43 20.71 -11.08
C ASP A 48 -16.19 19.29 -10.58
N THR A 49 -17.21 18.64 -10.01
CA THR A 49 -17.08 17.32 -9.38
C THR A 49 -16.54 16.26 -10.34
N PRO A 50 -16.98 16.19 -11.64
CA PRO A 50 -16.44 15.21 -12.57
C PRO A 50 -14.91 15.25 -12.68
N HIS A 51 -14.35 16.45 -12.79
CA HIS A 51 -12.90 16.62 -12.90
C HIS A 51 -12.16 16.38 -11.59
N ARG A 52 -12.77 16.77 -10.44
CA ARG A 52 -12.19 16.50 -9.11
C ARG A 52 -12.14 15.01 -8.82
N VAL A 53 -13.22 14.28 -9.09
CA VAL A 53 -13.30 12.82 -8.90
C VAL A 53 -12.31 12.11 -9.82
N ALA A 54 -12.22 12.47 -11.09
CA ALA A 54 -11.29 11.86 -12.03
C ALA A 54 -9.83 12.01 -11.59
N ARG A 55 -9.43 13.21 -11.14
CA ARG A 55 -8.07 13.44 -10.61
C ARG A 55 -7.80 12.65 -9.34
N ALA A 56 -8.73 12.69 -8.37
CA ALA A 56 -8.62 11.94 -7.14
C ALA A 56 -8.50 10.42 -7.42
N TRP A 57 -9.29 9.93 -8.39
CA TRP A 57 -9.24 8.52 -8.79
C TRP A 57 -7.89 8.13 -9.39
N LYS A 58 -7.29 9.00 -10.20
CA LYS A 58 -5.95 8.78 -10.75
C LYS A 58 -4.88 8.73 -9.65
N GLU A 59 -5.03 9.57 -8.61
CA GLU A 59 -4.17 9.59 -7.45
C GLU A 59 -4.33 8.30 -6.61
N TYR A 60 -5.57 7.88 -6.34
CA TYR A 60 -5.85 6.61 -5.61
C TYR A 60 -5.27 5.39 -6.32
N CYS A 61 -5.18 5.41 -7.64
CA CYS A 61 -4.72 4.31 -8.48
C CYS A 61 -3.32 4.53 -9.07
N GLN A 62 -2.53 5.46 -8.53
CA GLN A 62 -1.20 5.79 -9.09
C GLN A 62 -0.22 4.62 -9.07
N GLY A 63 -0.38 3.65 -8.17
CA GLY A 63 0.44 2.47 -8.07
C GLY A 63 0.46 1.57 -9.32
N TYR A 64 -0.51 1.73 -10.25
CA TYR A 64 -0.42 1.07 -11.55
C TYR A 64 0.70 1.61 -12.44
N GLY A 65 1.19 2.82 -12.18
CA GLY A 65 2.31 3.42 -12.88
C GLY A 65 3.67 3.18 -12.21
N GLU A 66 3.70 2.47 -11.09
CA GLU A 66 4.91 2.22 -10.31
C GLU A 66 5.35 0.76 -10.44
N ASP A 67 6.68 0.52 -10.48
CA ASP A 67 7.27 -0.79 -10.27
C ASP A 67 7.67 -0.94 -8.80
N PRO A 68 6.95 -1.74 -8.00
CA PRO A 68 7.25 -1.91 -6.58
C PRO A 68 8.65 -2.48 -6.32
N ALA A 69 9.16 -3.34 -7.22
CA ALA A 69 10.48 -3.95 -7.11
C ALA A 69 11.59 -2.90 -7.21
N HIS A 70 11.38 -1.85 -8.00
CA HIS A 70 12.34 -0.76 -8.14
C HIS A 70 12.66 -0.08 -6.80
N HIS A 71 11.69 0.01 -5.88
CA HIS A 71 11.93 0.58 -4.54
C HIS A 71 12.95 -0.22 -3.72
N LEU A 72 13.13 -1.51 -4.00
CA LEU A 72 14.07 -2.40 -3.31
C LEU A 72 15.41 -2.58 -4.03
N SER A 73 15.63 -1.91 -5.17
CA SER A 73 16.85 -2.05 -5.96
C SER A 73 18.09 -1.48 -5.28
N ARG A 74 17.93 -0.53 -4.35
CA ARG A 74 19.03 0.08 -3.59
C ARG A 74 19.13 -0.60 -2.22
N VAL A 75 20.08 -1.48 -2.06
CA VAL A 75 20.38 -2.21 -0.83
C VAL A 75 21.70 -1.74 -0.21
N PHE A 76 21.90 -2.04 1.07
CA PHE A 76 23.15 -1.80 1.80
C PHE A 76 23.76 -3.16 2.16
N GLU A 77 25.03 -3.36 1.78
CA GLU A 77 25.78 -4.59 2.08
C GLU A 77 26.44 -4.50 3.46
N GLU A 78 26.76 -3.30 3.93
CA GLU A 78 27.33 -3.07 5.25
C GLU A 78 26.24 -3.08 6.34
N VAL A 79 25.89 -4.25 6.82
CA VAL A 79 24.95 -4.44 7.93
C VAL A 79 25.62 -4.61 9.28
N GLY A 80 26.97 -4.50 9.32
CA GLY A 80 27.72 -4.63 10.56
C GLY A 80 27.50 -5.97 11.30
N GLY A 81 27.14 -7.05 10.59
CA GLY A 81 26.80 -8.35 11.16
C GLY A 81 25.40 -8.41 11.79
N TYR A 82 24.49 -7.49 11.43
CA TYR A 82 23.11 -7.52 11.92
C TYR A 82 22.34 -8.70 11.29
N ASP A 83 21.98 -9.67 12.10
CA ASP A 83 21.31 -10.92 11.74
C ASP A 83 19.95 -11.11 12.45
N GLU A 84 19.39 -10.01 12.97
CA GLU A 84 18.12 -9.98 13.69
C GLU A 84 16.96 -9.48 12.81
N ILE A 85 15.75 -9.58 13.36
CA ILE A 85 14.53 -9.16 12.66
C ILE A 85 14.50 -7.63 12.45
N VAL A 86 14.34 -7.20 11.21
CA VAL A 86 14.00 -5.82 10.86
C VAL A 86 12.49 -5.73 10.73
N LEU A 87 11.84 -4.90 11.56
CA LEU A 87 10.39 -4.70 11.58
C LEU A 87 10.03 -3.24 11.37
N LEU A 88 9.19 -2.96 10.38
CA LEU A 88 8.47 -1.70 10.23
C LEU A 88 7.00 -1.94 10.56
N LYS A 89 6.54 -1.35 11.68
CA LYS A 89 5.24 -1.63 12.29
C LYS A 89 4.24 -0.52 12.04
N ASP A 90 2.95 -0.91 11.95
CA ASP A 90 1.81 0.00 11.88
C ASP A 90 1.88 1.05 10.75
N ILE A 91 2.38 0.66 9.57
CA ILE A 91 2.45 1.52 8.39
C ILE A 91 1.02 1.81 7.93
N PRO A 92 0.53 3.06 8.00
CA PRO A 92 -0.81 3.37 7.53
C PRO A 92 -0.89 3.23 6.01
N PHE A 93 -1.99 2.70 5.51
CA PHE A 93 -2.25 2.63 4.08
C PHE A 93 -3.72 2.82 3.74
N GLN A 94 -3.96 3.20 2.50
CA GLN A 94 -5.27 3.26 1.88
C GLN A 94 -5.22 2.51 0.55
N SER A 95 -6.28 1.75 0.27
CA SER A 95 -6.51 1.03 -0.98
C SER A 95 -7.97 1.09 -1.38
N HIS A 96 -8.33 0.48 -2.50
CA HIS A 96 -9.70 0.39 -2.97
C HIS A 96 -10.05 -1.05 -3.34
N CYS A 97 -11.18 -1.52 -2.80
CA CYS A 97 -11.71 -2.85 -3.10
C CYS A 97 -12.05 -2.98 -4.59
N GLU A 98 -11.52 -3.99 -5.27
CA GLU A 98 -11.74 -4.19 -6.71
C GLU A 98 -13.21 -4.50 -7.06
N HIS A 99 -13.97 -5.07 -6.10
CA HIS A 99 -15.36 -5.45 -6.35
C HIS A 99 -16.34 -4.27 -6.34
N HIS A 100 -16.07 -3.23 -5.53
CA HIS A 100 -17.00 -2.12 -5.30
C HIS A 100 -16.36 -0.75 -5.44
N MET A 101 -15.06 -0.68 -5.71
CA MET A 101 -14.26 0.55 -5.72
C MET A 101 -14.37 1.36 -4.41
N ALA A 102 -14.73 0.68 -3.31
CA ALA A 102 -14.89 1.28 -2.00
C ALA A 102 -13.54 1.28 -1.24
N PRO A 103 -13.29 2.29 -0.38
CA PRO A 103 -12.04 2.37 0.37
C PRO A 103 -11.78 1.16 1.27
N ILE A 104 -10.52 0.78 1.34
CA ILE A 104 -9.92 -0.11 2.32
C ILE A 104 -8.91 0.75 3.08
N ILE A 105 -9.08 0.90 4.40
CA ILE A 105 -8.23 1.75 5.23
C ILE A 105 -7.69 0.92 6.37
N GLY A 106 -6.37 0.93 6.54
CA GLY A 106 -5.76 0.10 7.55
C GLY A 106 -4.29 0.41 7.81
N LYS A 107 -3.65 -0.56 8.43
CA LYS A 107 -2.22 -0.55 8.75
C LYS A 107 -1.60 -1.89 8.39
N ALA A 108 -0.33 -1.87 8.05
CA ALA A 108 0.47 -3.06 7.77
C ALA A 108 1.71 -3.09 8.65
N SER A 109 2.10 -4.28 9.08
CA SER A 109 3.40 -4.55 9.70
C SER A 109 4.19 -5.46 8.78
N ILE A 110 5.42 -5.07 8.45
CA ILE A 110 6.31 -5.75 7.52
C ILE A 110 7.61 -6.05 8.23
N ALA A 111 7.97 -7.32 8.31
CA ALA A 111 9.24 -7.76 8.86
C ALA A 111 10.00 -8.63 7.87
N TYR A 112 11.33 -8.56 7.93
CA TYR A 112 12.19 -9.53 7.28
C TYR A 112 13.41 -9.84 8.15
N LEU A 113 13.94 -11.04 8.01
CA LEU A 113 15.22 -11.45 8.59
C LEU A 113 16.26 -11.37 7.47
N PRO A 114 17.20 -10.42 7.51
CA PRO A 114 18.17 -10.23 6.45
C PRO A 114 19.11 -11.45 6.32
N ARG A 115 19.65 -11.68 5.12
CA ARG A 115 20.71 -12.64 4.88
C ARG A 115 22.02 -11.87 4.62
N ASP A 116 22.07 -11.16 3.50
CA ASP A 116 23.29 -10.50 3.03
C ASP A 116 23.08 -8.97 2.88
N HIS A 117 21.83 -8.54 2.83
CA HIS A 117 21.47 -7.15 2.51
C HIS A 117 20.37 -6.62 3.41
N VAL A 118 20.47 -5.33 3.76
CA VAL A 118 19.35 -4.57 4.33
C VAL A 118 18.92 -3.47 3.37
N VAL A 119 17.67 -3.07 3.50
CA VAL A 119 17.08 -1.97 2.73
C VAL A 119 16.66 -0.85 3.65
N GLY A 120 16.72 0.39 3.15
CA GLY A 120 16.21 1.54 3.91
C GLY A 120 14.75 1.34 4.31
N ILE A 121 14.40 1.63 5.56
CA ILE A 121 13.07 1.38 6.14
C ILE A 121 11.93 2.01 5.34
N SER A 122 12.16 3.22 4.75
CA SER A 122 11.18 3.88 3.88
C SER A 122 10.82 3.10 2.63
N LYS A 123 11.70 2.20 2.17
CA LYS A 123 11.47 1.39 0.96
C LYS A 123 10.39 0.34 1.17
N LEU A 124 10.30 -0.25 2.38
CA LEU A 124 9.22 -1.18 2.73
C LEU A 124 7.84 -0.51 2.68
N ALA A 125 7.75 0.72 3.20
CA ALA A 125 6.52 1.50 3.11
C ALA A 125 6.17 1.86 1.65
N ARG A 126 7.16 2.20 0.82
CA ARG A 126 6.93 2.48 -0.62
C ARG A 126 6.42 1.25 -1.38
N VAL A 127 6.97 0.07 -1.12
CA VAL A 127 6.47 -1.20 -1.70
C VAL A 127 5.00 -1.41 -1.33
N LEU A 128 4.65 -1.28 -0.05
CA LEU A 128 3.26 -1.37 0.41
C LEU A 128 2.37 -0.38 -0.34
N HIS A 129 2.75 0.90 -0.41
CA HIS A 129 1.94 1.93 -1.06
C HIS A 129 1.80 1.72 -2.57
N ALA A 130 2.84 1.27 -3.26
CA ALA A 130 2.80 0.97 -4.69
C ALA A 130 1.81 -0.16 -5.02
N PHE A 131 1.70 -1.19 -4.18
CA PHE A 131 0.68 -2.23 -4.32
C PHE A 131 -0.70 -1.78 -3.81
N ALA A 132 -0.78 -1.04 -2.70
CA ALA A 132 -2.04 -0.60 -2.10
C ALA A 132 -2.79 0.39 -3.00
N ARG A 133 -2.09 1.28 -3.72
CA ARG A 133 -2.68 2.27 -4.62
C ARG A 133 -3.11 1.68 -5.96
N ARG A 134 -3.85 0.56 -5.89
CA ARG A 134 -4.46 -0.19 -7.00
C ARG A 134 -5.85 -0.66 -6.58
N LEU A 135 -6.60 -1.22 -7.50
CA LEU A 135 -7.80 -1.98 -7.15
C LEU A 135 -7.37 -3.34 -6.57
N GLN A 136 -7.71 -3.62 -5.32
CA GLN A 136 -7.17 -4.73 -4.56
C GLN A 136 -8.22 -5.59 -3.86
N VAL A 137 -7.81 -6.80 -3.53
CA VAL A 137 -8.31 -7.58 -2.39
C VAL A 137 -7.19 -7.71 -1.37
N GLN A 138 -7.52 -7.66 -0.08
CA GLN A 138 -6.53 -7.58 0.99
C GLN A 138 -5.58 -8.79 1.01
N GLU A 139 -6.08 -9.97 0.71
CA GLU A 139 -5.29 -11.21 0.66
C GLU A 139 -4.22 -11.15 -0.43
N ARG A 140 -4.57 -10.63 -1.63
CA ARG A 140 -3.62 -10.44 -2.72
C ARG A 140 -2.61 -9.35 -2.38
N LEU A 141 -3.04 -8.21 -1.84
CA LEU A 141 -2.14 -7.14 -1.39
C LEU A 141 -1.09 -7.67 -0.41
N THR A 142 -1.53 -8.48 0.58
CA THR A 142 -0.64 -9.07 1.58
C THR A 142 0.39 -10.01 0.94
N ALA A 143 -0.03 -10.82 -0.02
CA ALA A 143 0.85 -11.74 -0.73
C ALA A 143 1.83 -10.99 -1.63
N GLU A 144 1.37 -10.03 -2.45
CA GLU A 144 2.20 -9.26 -3.37
C GLU A 144 3.31 -8.49 -2.66
N VAL A 145 3.01 -7.89 -1.51
CA VAL A 145 4.02 -7.19 -0.70
C VAL A 145 5.09 -8.16 -0.17
N ALA A 146 4.67 -9.30 0.38
CA ALA A 146 5.60 -10.29 0.92
C ALA A 146 6.44 -10.93 -0.20
N ASP A 147 5.82 -11.33 -1.29
CA ASP A 147 6.49 -11.97 -2.43
C ASP A 147 7.49 -11.01 -3.09
N CYS A 148 7.17 -9.72 -3.23
CA CYS A 148 8.09 -8.71 -3.74
C CYS A 148 9.35 -8.56 -2.86
N ILE A 149 9.18 -8.48 -1.53
CA ILE A 149 10.31 -8.40 -0.59
C ILE A 149 11.15 -9.68 -0.64
N TRP A 150 10.50 -10.84 -0.67
CA TRP A 150 11.14 -12.14 -0.77
C TRP A 150 12.01 -12.26 -2.03
N ASP A 151 11.44 -11.85 -3.17
CA ASP A 151 12.11 -11.98 -4.46
C ASP A 151 13.25 -10.99 -4.65
N GLN A 152 13.12 -9.78 -4.14
CA GLN A 152 14.14 -8.75 -4.32
C GLN A 152 15.28 -8.84 -3.31
N LEU A 153 14.99 -9.11 -2.02
CA LEU A 153 16.01 -9.09 -0.97
C LEU A 153 16.58 -10.48 -0.67
N LYS A 154 15.93 -11.57 -1.12
CA LYS A 154 16.30 -12.96 -0.81
C LYS A 154 16.60 -13.20 0.68
N PRO A 155 15.77 -12.72 1.60
CA PRO A 155 16.03 -12.80 3.03
C PRO A 155 15.88 -14.24 3.56
N VAL A 156 16.22 -14.46 4.83
CA VAL A 156 15.97 -15.73 5.51
C VAL A 156 14.49 -15.97 5.80
N GLY A 157 13.75 -14.87 6.04
CA GLY A 157 12.32 -14.89 6.28
C GLY A 157 11.64 -13.54 5.98
N VAL A 158 10.37 -13.60 5.62
CA VAL A 158 9.48 -12.43 5.46
C VAL A 158 8.18 -12.68 6.20
N ALA A 159 7.69 -11.66 6.89
CA ALA A 159 6.38 -11.65 7.52
C ALA A 159 5.66 -10.34 7.18
N VAL A 160 4.45 -10.45 6.64
CA VAL A 160 3.56 -9.31 6.39
C VAL A 160 2.23 -9.59 7.07
N VAL A 161 1.77 -8.64 7.87
CA VAL A 161 0.44 -8.67 8.50
C VAL A 161 -0.26 -7.37 8.15
N ILE A 162 -1.48 -7.47 7.64
CA ILE A 162 -2.33 -6.32 7.28
C ILE A 162 -3.63 -6.40 8.08
N GLU A 163 -3.98 -5.30 8.73
CA GLU A 163 -5.25 -5.11 9.42
C GLU A 163 -5.96 -3.90 8.81
N ALA A 164 -7.19 -4.09 8.30
CA ALA A 164 -7.92 -3.02 7.65
C ALA A 164 -9.45 -3.15 7.80
N THR A 165 -10.12 -2.01 7.66
CA THR A 165 -11.56 -1.90 7.54
C THR A 165 -11.95 -1.71 6.08
N HIS A 166 -13.06 -2.31 5.68
CA HIS A 166 -13.56 -2.31 4.30
C HIS A 166 -14.87 -1.53 4.21
N ALA A 167 -14.89 -0.39 3.54
CA ALA A 167 -16.10 0.41 3.36
C ALA A 167 -17.20 -0.34 2.59
N CYS A 168 -16.86 -1.33 1.76
CA CYS A 168 -17.83 -2.20 1.10
C CYS A 168 -18.63 -3.07 2.07
N MET A 169 -18.13 -3.31 3.29
CA MET A 169 -18.82 -4.03 4.36
C MET A 169 -19.43 -3.07 5.41
N THR A 170 -18.71 -2.00 5.74
CA THR A 170 -19.10 -1.14 6.87
C THR A 170 -20.10 -0.06 6.47
N ALA A 171 -19.96 0.55 5.28
CA ALA A 171 -20.80 1.66 4.82
C ALA A 171 -22.02 1.19 4.02
N ARG A 172 -21.99 0.00 3.46
CA ARG A 172 -23.05 -0.61 2.65
C ARG A 172 -23.08 -2.13 2.83
N GLY A 173 -23.95 -2.85 2.11
CA GLY A 173 -24.05 -4.32 2.16
C GLY A 173 -24.48 -4.80 3.55
N VAL A 174 -23.65 -5.57 4.22
CA VAL A 174 -23.94 -6.14 5.54
C VAL A 174 -23.94 -5.12 6.68
N ARG A 175 -23.39 -3.93 6.47
CA ARG A 175 -23.37 -2.78 7.40
C ARG A 175 -22.87 -3.14 8.79
N THR A 176 -21.70 -3.75 8.89
CA THR A 176 -21.04 -4.12 10.14
C THR A 176 -19.92 -3.12 10.50
N PRO A 177 -20.24 -2.00 11.17
CA PRO A 177 -19.21 -1.05 11.60
C PRO A 177 -18.30 -1.69 12.66
N GLY A 178 -17.02 -1.28 12.67
CA GLY A 178 -16.03 -1.75 13.65
C GLY A 178 -15.42 -3.13 13.37
N VAL A 179 -15.83 -3.81 12.29
CA VAL A 179 -15.19 -5.08 11.89
C VAL A 179 -13.92 -4.77 11.12
N GLY A 180 -12.79 -5.30 11.62
CA GLY A 180 -11.50 -5.32 10.94
C GLY A 180 -11.23 -6.70 10.33
N MET A 181 -10.55 -6.72 9.19
CA MET A 181 -10.02 -7.92 8.57
C MET A 181 -8.52 -7.98 8.79
N VAL A 182 -8.00 -9.14 9.22
CA VAL A 182 -6.57 -9.40 9.37
C VAL A 182 -6.15 -10.46 8.37
N THR A 183 -5.10 -10.17 7.61
CA THR A 183 -4.46 -11.12 6.70
C THR A 183 -2.97 -11.19 6.98
N SER A 184 -2.36 -12.37 6.78
CA SER A 184 -0.93 -12.55 6.99
C SER A 184 -0.30 -13.41 5.92
N ARG A 185 0.98 -13.12 5.61
CA ARG A 185 1.84 -13.93 4.76
C ARG A 185 3.18 -14.11 5.45
N MET A 186 3.56 -15.38 5.67
CA MET A 186 4.83 -15.80 6.27
C MET A 186 5.62 -16.61 5.25
N MET A 187 6.91 -16.34 5.11
CA MET A 187 7.80 -17.01 4.18
C MET A 187 9.14 -17.35 4.84
N GLY A 188 9.82 -18.39 4.33
CA GLY A 188 11.08 -18.86 4.86
C GLY A 188 10.96 -19.27 6.35
N VAL A 189 11.94 -18.89 7.17
CA VAL A 189 12.00 -19.27 8.58
C VAL A 189 10.75 -18.90 9.37
N PHE A 190 10.08 -17.79 9.06
CA PHE A 190 8.84 -17.41 9.75
C PHE A 190 7.64 -18.31 9.39
N ARG A 191 7.74 -19.10 8.34
CA ARG A 191 6.75 -20.11 7.99
C ARG A 191 7.14 -21.49 8.50
N GLU A 192 8.42 -21.83 8.48
CA GLU A 192 8.96 -23.17 8.69
C GLU A 192 9.29 -23.45 10.17
N ASP A 193 9.71 -22.42 10.93
CA ASP A 193 10.04 -22.53 12.35
C ASP A 193 9.02 -21.82 13.24
N GLU A 194 8.41 -22.57 14.15
CA GLU A 194 7.37 -22.06 15.05
C GLU A 194 7.89 -21.00 16.05
N ARG A 195 9.16 -21.09 16.46
CA ARG A 195 9.77 -20.15 17.43
C ARG A 195 9.94 -18.78 16.77
N SER A 196 10.55 -18.75 15.59
CA SER A 196 10.75 -17.54 14.80
C SER A 196 9.41 -16.90 14.39
N ARG A 197 8.42 -17.75 14.09
CA ARG A 197 7.05 -17.28 13.81
C ARG A 197 6.41 -16.59 15.01
N ARG A 198 6.51 -17.19 16.19
CA ARG A 198 5.96 -16.59 17.43
C ARG A 198 6.69 -15.32 17.80
N GLU A 199 8.00 -15.27 17.64
CA GLU A 199 8.79 -14.08 17.92
C GLU A 199 8.38 -12.90 17.04
N VAL A 200 8.34 -13.08 15.71
CA VAL A 200 7.95 -11.99 14.79
C VAL A 200 6.52 -11.51 15.03
N LEU A 201 5.58 -12.42 15.30
CA LEU A 201 4.21 -12.07 15.64
C LEU A 201 4.12 -11.30 16.96
N ALA A 202 4.87 -11.69 17.99
CA ALA A 202 4.93 -10.98 19.26
C ALA A 202 5.50 -9.55 19.09
N LEU A 203 6.55 -9.37 18.27
CA LEU A 203 7.11 -8.06 17.94
C LEU A 203 6.08 -7.19 17.19
N MET A 204 5.27 -7.78 16.32
CA MET A 204 4.17 -7.10 15.64
C MET A 204 2.99 -6.76 16.57
N GLY A 205 2.88 -7.43 17.73
CA GLY A 205 1.81 -7.22 18.72
C GLY A 205 0.63 -8.19 18.59
N TYR A 206 0.87 -9.39 18.02
CA TYR A 206 -0.10 -10.48 17.90
C TYR A 206 0.24 -11.68 18.77
#